data_cfff3d094e6a33507c5c270acfcd1399
#
_entry.id   cfff3d094e6a33507c5c270acfcd1399
#
_cell.length_a   1.000
_cell.length_b   1.000
_cell.length_c   1.000
_cell.angle_alpha   90.00
_cell.angle_beta   90.00
_cell.angle_gamma   90.00
#
_symmetry.space_group_name_H-M   'P 1'
#
loop_
_entity.id
_entity.type
_entity.pdbx_description
1 polymer ?
#
loop_
_entity_poly.entity_id
_entity_poly.type
_entity_poly.pdbx_seq_one_letter_code
_entity_poly.pdbx_strand_id
1 'polypeptide(L)'
;MKIGEFAKKNDITIDTVRHYIDLGLILPIKKTGQYDFDLRCEKDIKDIQRFKEMKFSLNEIKEILTYKTLGNLNEGESKDFLKNIFEDHINRLEKEAFEISNALTLVKECEKDLLSTKLNQNINLGLSIS
;
A
#
# COMPACT_ATOMS: atom_id res chain seq x y z
N MET A 1 23.12 -0.51 12.51
CA MET A 1 22.34 -0.92 13.71
C MET A 1 21.84 -2.35 13.55
N LYS A 2 21.49 -3.00 14.64
CA LYS A 2 20.94 -4.36 14.65
C LYS A 2 19.45 -4.35 14.31
N ILE A 3 18.92 -5.53 13.94
CA ILE A 3 17.53 -5.67 13.47
C ILE A 3 16.49 -5.16 14.47
N GLY A 4 16.67 -5.44 15.76
CA GLY A 4 15.71 -5.00 16.79
C GLY A 4 15.65 -3.49 16.93
N GLU A 5 16.80 -2.83 16.88
CA GLU A 5 16.91 -1.38 16.93
C GLU A 5 16.31 -0.74 15.67
N PHE A 6 16.61 -1.31 14.49
CA PHE A 6 16.07 -0.85 13.22
C PHE A 6 14.55 -0.95 13.16
N ALA A 7 14.01 -2.09 13.60
CA ALA A 7 12.57 -2.31 13.65
C ALA A 7 11.88 -1.30 14.57
N LYS A 8 12.43 -1.11 15.76
CA LYS A 8 11.87 -0.19 16.76
C LYS A 8 11.91 1.26 16.27
N LYS A 9 13.03 1.67 15.67
CA LYS A 9 13.21 3.03 15.14
C LYS A 9 12.19 3.35 14.04
N ASN A 10 11.82 2.38 13.23
CA ASN A 10 10.91 2.56 12.10
C ASN A 10 9.48 2.12 12.40
N ASP A 11 9.18 1.81 13.64
CA ASP A 11 7.85 1.41 14.11
C ASP A 11 7.27 0.22 13.33
N ILE A 12 8.09 -0.79 13.13
CA ILE A 12 7.70 -2.05 12.50
C ILE A 12 8.22 -3.23 13.33
N THR A 13 7.65 -4.41 13.09
CA THR A 13 8.08 -5.62 13.79
C THR A 13 9.35 -6.20 13.16
N ILE A 14 10.09 -6.98 13.93
CA ILE A 14 11.25 -7.71 13.42
C ILE A 14 10.81 -8.67 12.30
N ASP A 15 9.67 -9.31 12.44
CA ASP A 15 9.13 -10.21 11.40
C ASP A 15 8.86 -9.47 10.09
N THR A 16 8.36 -8.25 10.16
CA THR A 16 8.17 -7.40 8.98
C THR A 16 9.50 -7.08 8.32
N VAL A 17 10.52 -6.73 9.10
CA VAL A 17 11.87 -6.48 8.57
C VAL A 17 12.40 -7.73 7.86
N ARG A 18 12.29 -8.90 8.47
CA ARG A 18 12.71 -10.16 7.86
C ARG A 18 11.97 -10.45 6.56
N HIS A 19 10.68 -10.19 6.54
CA HIS A 19 9.87 -10.35 5.34
C HIS A 19 10.36 -9.45 4.21
N TYR A 20 10.68 -8.19 4.51
CA TYR A 20 11.22 -7.26 3.51
C TYR A 20 12.61 -7.68 3.00
N ILE A 21 13.43 -8.25 3.85
CA ILE A 21 14.72 -8.82 3.44
C ILE A 21 14.48 -9.99 2.49
N ASP A 22 13.57 -10.89 2.84
CA ASP A 22 13.25 -12.08 2.01
C ASP A 22 12.72 -11.67 0.64
N LEU A 23 11.95 -10.58 0.56
CA LEU A 23 11.45 -10.05 -0.70
C LEU A 23 12.50 -9.26 -1.49
N GLY A 24 13.67 -8.99 -0.91
CA GLY A 24 14.71 -8.19 -1.55
C GLY A 24 14.43 -6.70 -1.55
N LEU A 25 13.53 -6.23 -0.68
CA LEU A 25 13.19 -4.80 -0.53
C LEU A 25 14.22 -4.05 0.30
N ILE A 26 14.81 -4.70 1.29
CA ILE A 26 15.86 -4.18 2.15
C ILE A 26 17.05 -5.12 2.03
N LEU A 27 18.24 -4.56 1.81
CA LEU A 27 19.48 -5.33 1.63
C LEU A 27 20.51 -4.90 2.67
N PRO A 28 20.38 -5.38 3.93
CA PRO A 28 21.37 -5.06 4.96
C PRO A 28 22.70 -5.75 4.69
N ILE A 29 23.75 -5.17 5.24
CA ILE A 29 25.10 -5.76 5.14
C ILE A 29 25.22 -6.85 6.20
N LYS A 30 25.70 -8.03 5.79
CA LYS A 30 25.92 -9.13 6.72
C LYS A 30 27.36 -9.07 7.24
N LYS A 31 27.50 -8.83 8.54
CA LYS A 31 28.81 -8.82 9.23
C LYS A 31 28.81 -9.87 10.34
N THR A 32 29.81 -10.76 10.33
CA THR A 32 30.01 -11.79 11.37
C THR A 32 28.74 -12.55 11.75
N GLY A 33 27.96 -12.95 10.74
CA GLY A 33 26.72 -13.70 10.94
C GLY A 33 25.50 -12.88 11.31
N GLN A 34 25.63 -11.57 11.51
CA GLN A 34 24.52 -10.68 11.82
C GLN A 34 24.36 -9.62 10.75
N TYR A 35 23.11 -9.16 10.57
CA TYR A 35 22.81 -8.05 9.67
C TYR A 35 23.11 -6.72 10.32
N ASP A 36 23.71 -5.82 9.54
CA ASP A 36 23.91 -4.42 9.92
C ASP A 36 23.05 -3.55 9.01
N PHE A 37 22.14 -2.77 9.63
CA PHE A 37 21.21 -1.89 8.93
C PHE A 37 21.77 -0.48 8.91
N ASP A 38 22.24 -0.06 7.74
CA ASP A 38 22.86 1.25 7.51
C ASP A 38 21.85 2.32 7.05
N LEU A 39 22.37 3.48 6.67
CA LEU A 39 21.53 4.59 6.20
C LEU A 39 20.76 4.25 4.92
N ARG A 40 21.28 3.36 4.07
CA ARG A 40 20.54 2.92 2.87
C ARG A 40 19.31 2.15 3.26
N CYS A 41 19.44 1.28 4.27
CA CYS A 41 18.30 0.52 4.78
C CYS A 41 17.22 1.45 5.36
N GLU A 42 17.64 2.50 6.05
CA GLU A 42 16.72 3.51 6.59
C GLU A 42 16.00 4.27 5.48
N LYS A 43 16.70 4.60 4.41
CA LYS A 43 16.08 5.24 3.24
C LYS A 43 15.11 4.29 2.56
N ASP A 44 15.52 3.04 2.37
CA ASP A 44 14.68 2.04 1.72
C ASP A 44 13.39 1.79 2.49
N ILE A 45 13.46 1.68 3.82
CA ILE A 45 12.25 1.47 4.62
C ILE A 45 11.29 2.66 4.54
N LYS A 46 11.81 3.88 4.49
CA LYS A 46 10.99 5.08 4.33
C LYS A 46 10.30 5.11 2.98
N ASP A 47 11.02 4.75 1.93
CA ASP A 47 10.44 4.66 0.58
C ASP A 47 9.34 3.58 0.54
N ILE A 48 9.59 2.41 1.13
CA ILE A 48 8.61 1.32 1.21
C ILE A 48 7.34 1.80 1.93
N GLN A 49 7.50 2.43 3.08
CA GLN A 49 6.37 2.94 3.87
C GLN A 49 5.56 3.97 3.08
N ARG A 50 6.23 4.86 2.36
CA ARG A 50 5.60 5.88 1.54
C ARG A 50 4.78 5.27 0.41
N PHE A 51 5.33 4.30 -0.30
CA PHE A 51 4.60 3.61 -1.38
C PHE A 51 3.45 2.77 -0.85
N LYS A 52 3.58 2.19 0.35
CA LYS A 52 2.47 1.50 1.00
C LYS A 52 1.31 2.45 1.33
N GLU A 53 1.61 3.67 1.76
CA GLU A 53 0.57 4.69 1.97
C GLU A 53 -0.16 5.03 0.68
N MET A 54 0.53 4.96 -0.45
CA MET A 54 -0.07 5.14 -1.78
C MET A 54 -0.84 3.90 -2.24
N LYS A 55 -0.94 2.86 -1.40
CA LYS A 55 -1.66 1.60 -1.67
C LYS A 55 -1.05 0.73 -2.76
N PHE A 56 0.25 0.86 -3.01
CA PHE A 56 0.97 -0.09 -3.84
C PHE A 56 1.17 -1.41 -3.09
N SER A 57 1.12 -2.52 -3.81
CA SER A 57 1.49 -3.83 -3.27
C SER A 57 3.00 -3.93 -3.07
N LEU A 58 3.45 -4.87 -2.24
CA LEU A 58 4.89 -5.07 -2.03
C LEU A 58 5.61 -5.46 -3.32
N ASN A 59 4.96 -6.24 -4.20
CA ASN A 59 5.54 -6.59 -5.50
C ASN A 59 5.70 -5.36 -6.39
N GLU A 60 4.70 -4.48 -6.43
CA GLU A 60 4.78 -3.22 -7.16
C GLU A 60 5.88 -2.32 -6.60
N ILE A 61 5.99 -2.23 -5.28
CA ILE A 61 7.04 -1.45 -4.62
C ILE A 61 8.42 -1.98 -5.01
N LYS A 62 8.59 -3.28 -5.04
CA LYS A 62 9.85 -3.89 -5.47
C LYS A 62 10.20 -3.52 -6.91
N GLU A 63 9.23 -3.58 -7.81
CA GLU A 63 9.43 -3.15 -9.20
C GLU A 63 9.82 -1.68 -9.28
N ILE A 64 9.10 -0.81 -8.58
CA ILE A 64 9.37 0.64 -8.56
C ILE A 64 10.79 0.91 -8.07
N LEU A 65 11.18 0.32 -6.94
CA LEU A 65 12.51 0.54 -6.37
C LEU A 65 13.61 -0.03 -7.26
N THR A 66 13.38 -1.17 -7.90
CA THR A 66 14.32 -1.77 -8.84
C THR A 66 14.56 -0.86 -10.04
N TYR A 67 13.50 -0.38 -10.67
CA TYR A 67 13.61 0.50 -11.83
C TYR A 67 14.17 1.87 -11.47
N LYS A 68 13.87 2.38 -10.30
CA LYS A 68 14.44 3.63 -9.81
C LYS A 68 15.96 3.50 -9.64
N THR A 69 16.45 2.36 -9.17
CA THR A 69 17.88 2.10 -9.03
C THR A 69 18.55 1.93 -10.40
N LEU A 70 17.91 1.24 -11.34
CA LEU A 70 18.43 1.02 -12.69
C LEU A 70 18.27 2.23 -13.60
N GLY A 71 17.47 3.22 -13.22
CA GLY A 71 17.20 4.41 -14.01
C GLY A 71 18.44 5.20 -14.42
N ASN A 72 19.51 5.12 -13.63
CA ASN A 72 20.79 5.74 -13.96
C ASN A 72 21.51 5.06 -15.14
N LEU A 73 21.12 3.81 -15.46
CA LEU A 73 21.73 3.04 -16.54
C LEU A 73 20.98 3.18 -17.86
N ASN A 74 19.65 3.40 -17.79
CA ASN A 74 18.80 3.57 -18.96
C ASN A 74 17.59 4.45 -18.59
N GLU A 75 17.84 5.75 -18.49
CA GLU A 75 16.89 6.72 -17.96
C GLU A 75 15.57 6.76 -18.71
N GLY A 76 15.61 6.72 -20.07
CA GLY A 76 14.40 6.82 -20.89
C GLY A 76 13.44 5.67 -20.70
N GLU A 77 13.92 4.44 -20.79
CA GLU A 77 13.08 3.24 -20.64
C GLU A 77 12.56 3.08 -19.21
N SER A 78 13.40 3.33 -18.21
CA SER A 78 13.01 3.24 -16.80
C SER A 78 11.94 4.28 -16.46
N LYS A 79 12.06 5.49 -17.01
CA LYS A 79 11.09 6.54 -16.79
C LYS A 79 9.73 6.21 -17.39
N ASP A 80 9.72 5.68 -18.62
CA ASP A 80 8.47 5.27 -19.27
C ASP A 80 7.79 4.12 -18.55
N PHE A 81 8.57 3.14 -18.09
CA PHE A 81 8.06 2.03 -17.31
C PHE A 81 7.40 2.50 -16.01
N LEU A 82 8.08 3.35 -15.26
CA LEU A 82 7.55 3.92 -14.02
C LEU A 82 6.30 4.76 -14.26
N LYS A 83 6.29 5.54 -15.33
CA LYS A 83 5.13 6.34 -15.72
C LYS A 83 3.91 5.45 -15.95
N ASN A 84 4.08 4.33 -16.64
CA ASN A 84 2.99 3.39 -16.90
C ASN A 84 2.47 2.76 -15.60
N ILE A 85 3.37 2.38 -14.69
CA ILE A 85 2.98 1.85 -13.37
C ILE A 85 2.13 2.87 -12.62
N PHE A 86 2.57 4.13 -12.58
CA PHE A 86 1.85 5.18 -11.87
C PHE A 86 0.51 5.50 -12.53
N GLU A 87 0.44 5.58 -13.84
CA GLU A 87 -0.82 5.84 -14.55
C GLU A 87 -1.84 4.73 -14.33
N ASP A 88 -1.43 3.47 -14.40
CA ASP A 88 -2.31 2.33 -14.13
C ASP A 88 -2.81 2.36 -12.68
N HIS A 89 -1.95 2.72 -11.74
CA HIS A 89 -2.33 2.81 -10.33
C HIS A 89 -3.31 3.95 -10.07
N ILE A 90 -3.09 5.11 -10.70
CA ILE A 90 -4.01 6.25 -10.63
C ILE A 90 -5.40 5.83 -11.13
N ASN A 91 -5.47 5.17 -12.29
CA ASN A 91 -6.74 4.71 -12.84
C ASN A 91 -7.45 3.72 -11.92
N ARG A 92 -6.70 2.80 -11.31
CA ARG A 92 -7.23 1.84 -10.35
C ARG A 92 -7.78 2.53 -9.10
N LEU A 93 -7.03 3.49 -8.55
CA LEU A 93 -7.46 4.24 -7.36
C LEU A 93 -8.68 5.11 -7.64
N GLU A 94 -8.74 5.74 -8.80
CA GLU A 94 -9.90 6.55 -9.18
C GLU A 94 -11.16 5.69 -9.31
N LYS A 95 -11.03 4.49 -9.87
CA LYS A 95 -12.12 3.54 -9.96
C LYS A 95 -12.58 3.08 -8.57
N GLU A 96 -11.64 2.72 -7.69
CA GLU A 96 -11.96 2.33 -6.32
C GLU A 96 -12.62 3.46 -5.54
N ALA A 97 -12.13 4.69 -5.70
CA ALA A 97 -12.71 5.87 -5.06
C ALA A 97 -14.14 6.11 -5.52
N PHE A 98 -14.40 5.94 -6.81
CA PHE A 98 -15.76 6.06 -7.37
C PHE A 98 -16.69 4.99 -6.80
N GLU A 99 -16.25 3.75 -6.73
CA GLU A 99 -17.02 2.65 -6.17
C GLU A 99 -17.34 2.88 -4.67
N ILE A 100 -16.35 3.37 -3.91
CA ILE A 100 -16.53 3.70 -2.50
C ILE A 100 -17.51 4.87 -2.34
N SER A 101 -17.38 5.90 -3.18
CA SER A 101 -18.28 7.05 -3.16
C SER A 101 -19.73 6.63 -3.43
N ASN A 102 -19.94 5.74 -4.40
CA ASN A 102 -21.28 5.19 -4.68
C ASN A 102 -21.83 4.39 -3.51
N ALA A 103 -21.01 3.52 -2.93
CA ALA A 103 -21.40 2.72 -1.77
C ALA A 103 -21.80 3.63 -0.59
N LEU A 104 -21.03 4.67 -0.35
CA LEU A 104 -21.31 5.63 0.71
C LEU A 104 -22.65 6.34 0.49
N THR A 105 -22.91 6.76 -0.74
CA THR A 105 -24.18 7.38 -1.11
C THR A 105 -25.36 6.43 -0.84
N LEU A 106 -25.25 5.17 -1.26
CA LEU A 106 -26.30 4.17 -1.06
C LEU A 106 -26.56 3.91 0.42
N VAL A 107 -25.51 3.80 1.23
CA VAL A 107 -25.64 3.60 2.68
C VAL A 107 -26.35 4.80 3.32
N LYS A 108 -25.96 6.03 2.94
CA LYS A 108 -26.60 7.24 3.46
C LYS A 108 -28.07 7.33 3.08
N GLU A 109 -28.43 6.93 1.86
CA GLU A 109 -29.83 6.86 1.44
C GLU A 109 -30.62 5.85 2.26
N CYS A 110 -30.04 4.67 2.52
CA CYS A 110 -30.66 3.67 3.37
C CYS A 110 -30.85 4.18 4.79
N GLU A 111 -29.88 4.87 5.36
CA GLU A 111 -29.98 5.47 6.69
C GLU A 111 -31.10 6.50 6.74
N LYS A 112 -31.13 7.40 5.76
CA LYS A 112 -32.19 8.42 5.65
C LYS A 112 -33.56 7.80 5.56
N ASP A 113 -33.70 6.78 4.74
CA ASP A 113 -34.96 6.06 4.55
C ASP A 113 -35.39 5.32 5.82
N LEU A 114 -34.41 4.75 6.55
CA LEU A 114 -34.68 4.06 7.82
C LEU A 114 -35.28 4.99 8.88
N LEU A 115 -34.90 6.26 8.86
CA LEU A 115 -35.40 7.26 9.81
C LEU A 115 -36.79 7.83 9.41
N SER A 116 -37.30 7.48 8.22
CA SER A 116 -38.64 7.90 7.78
C SER A 116 -39.70 6.86 8.16
N THR A 117 -40.89 7.31 8.59
CA THR A 117 -42.03 6.43 8.97
C THR A 117 -42.44 5.54 7.81
N LYS A 118 -42.36 6.04 6.60
CA LYS A 118 -42.76 5.33 5.39
C LYS A 118 -41.80 4.17 5.08
N LEU A 119 -40.56 4.29 5.41
CA LEU A 119 -39.54 3.26 5.17
C LEU A 119 -39.59 2.14 6.21
N ASN A 120 -39.95 2.42 7.46
CA ASN A 120 -40.06 1.40 8.50
C ASN A 120 -40.98 0.27 8.07
N GLN A 121 -42.01 0.57 7.29
CA GLN A 121 -42.91 -0.44 6.71
C GLN A 121 -42.24 -1.21 5.57
N ASN A 122 -41.45 -0.53 4.73
CA ASN A 122 -40.76 -1.13 3.61
C ASN A 122 -39.60 -2.01 4.05
N ILE A 123 -38.92 -1.68 5.14
CA ILE A 123 -37.87 -2.49 5.71
C ILE A 123 -38.36 -3.85 6.15
N ASN A 124 -39.53 -3.91 6.78
CA ASN A 124 -40.12 -5.17 7.20
C ASN A 124 -40.40 -6.08 5.99
N LEU A 125 -40.79 -5.51 4.87
CA LEU A 125 -40.99 -6.25 3.62
C LEU A 125 -39.68 -6.65 2.98
N GLY A 126 -38.68 -5.77 3.02
CA GLY A 126 -37.36 -6.03 2.48
C GLY A 126 -36.63 -7.14 3.21
N LEU A 127 -36.74 -7.20 4.53
CA LEU A 127 -36.10 -8.25 5.35
C LEU A 127 -36.76 -9.62 5.11
N SER A 128 -38.02 -9.67 4.71
CA SER A 128 -38.67 -10.92 4.39
C SER A 128 -38.33 -11.43 2.98
N ILE A 129 -37.79 -10.59 2.13
CA ILE A 129 -37.36 -10.94 0.76
C ILE A 129 -35.91 -11.36 0.72
N SER A 130 -35.09 -10.81 1.58
CA SER A 130 -33.64 -11.11 1.63
C SER A 130 -33.38 -12.31 2.53
#